data_154054bb1388095de73b2fe84a99f9a6
#
_entry.id   154054bb1388095de73b2fe84a99f9a6
#
_cell.length_a   1.000
_cell.length_b   1.000
_cell.length_c   1.000
_cell.angle_alpha   90.00
_cell.angle_beta   90.00
_cell.angle_gamma   90.00
#
_symmetry.space_group_name_H-M   'P 1'
#
loop_
_entity.id
_entity.type
_entity.pdbx_description
1 polymer ?
#
loop_
_entity_poly.entity_id
_entity_poly.type
_entity_poly.pdbx_seq_one_letter_code
_entity_poly.pdbx_strand_id
1 'polypeptide(L)'
;MSKTFRRFTFSLLILLLISGESSAVTKYEFLNNMLLVRGIDWSESPEAPYNDAAGFLLRTGYVTDNVGKLDAELTRREALRWCVECLGMTFEAGLFTDYPTGFKDEKSLNEFERGCLVVATHMNPPLFTVSSFKDEKFSGDTKISIDEARAIIQRLAGASRNFTLEVIRNPVKGLRVHIHREGVPTGIPEWRFFADGIKTRAAADYFKSSLASEGYEAGVLSVNGLYTVRVQKLENYNQVRYLESIARARGLTYRSLPSMSNPNTQILPRFWVMLVIDPTHFRVSPVASYNGPTELNTLSTIYDSNHVKAAINAGFFGVLKGGKGYPVGALRVNGRNITLPYDMRGCMAWNDNDEAMFSVAEATEEGNYWPEMTNIIQAGPLMIDDGQIVVYEENFASSLISARHPRSAVGLNAQGSWVFMAVDGRNGMHSSGATISELSEILTGQGLVYALNLDGGGSTEIIIDGKIYNIPSDGYERRISYALGAVPR
;
A
#
# COMPACT_ATOMS: atom_id res chain seq x y z
N MET A 1 12.29 19.91 -33.28
CA MET A 1 12.87 18.56 -33.41
C MET A 1 11.96 17.57 -32.71
N SER A 2 11.44 16.59 -33.44
CA SER A 2 10.30 15.77 -33.02
C SER A 2 10.63 14.85 -31.85
N LYS A 3 9.63 14.62 -30.95
CA LYS A 3 9.68 13.71 -29.79
C LYS A 3 10.10 12.26 -30.17
N THR A 4 10.04 11.90 -31.45
CA THR A 4 10.40 10.57 -31.97
C THR A 4 11.91 10.34 -32.08
N PHE A 5 12.71 11.40 -32.21
CA PHE A 5 14.17 11.26 -32.36
C PHE A 5 14.89 11.01 -31.02
N ARG A 6 14.29 11.37 -29.87
CA ARG A 6 14.86 11.10 -28.55
C ARG A 6 14.77 9.64 -28.12
N ARG A 7 13.87 8.84 -28.68
CA ARG A 7 13.68 7.43 -28.30
C ARG A 7 14.73 6.46 -28.87
N PHE A 8 15.36 6.79 -30.01
CA PHE A 8 16.30 5.88 -30.67
C PHE A 8 17.75 6.03 -30.19
N THR A 9 18.12 7.17 -29.63
CA THR A 9 19.48 7.43 -29.09
C THR A 9 19.68 6.87 -27.67
N PHE A 10 18.62 6.52 -26.96
CA PHE A 10 18.67 6.04 -25.57
C PHE A 10 19.34 4.66 -25.42
N SER A 11 19.12 3.74 -26.36
CA SER A 11 19.72 2.38 -26.29
C SER A 11 21.23 2.37 -26.56
N LEU A 12 21.76 3.37 -27.27
CA LEU A 12 23.19 3.46 -27.57
C LEU A 12 23.98 4.22 -26.49
N LEU A 13 23.35 5.14 -25.77
CA LEU A 13 23.99 5.94 -24.72
C LEU A 13 24.25 5.14 -23.43
N ILE A 14 23.42 4.13 -23.13
CA ILE A 14 23.63 3.24 -21.97
C ILE A 14 24.96 2.46 -22.05
N LEU A 15 25.45 2.23 -23.27
CA LEU A 15 26.73 1.54 -23.49
C LEU A 15 27.96 2.44 -23.25
N LEU A 16 27.79 3.76 -23.20
CA LEU A 16 28.92 4.72 -23.19
C LEU A 16 29.27 5.29 -21.82
N LEU A 17 28.43 5.16 -20.79
CA LEU A 17 28.65 5.83 -19.49
C LEU A 17 29.35 4.98 -18.45
N ILE A 18 29.50 3.66 -18.68
CA ILE A 18 30.35 2.80 -17.85
C ILE A 18 31.56 2.41 -18.68
N SER A 19 32.44 3.36 -18.95
CA SER A 19 33.66 3.16 -19.73
C SER A 19 34.89 3.59 -18.94
N GLY A 20 35.10 2.96 -17.78
CA GLY A 20 36.31 3.16 -17.00
C GLY A 20 37.28 1.97 -17.13
N GLU A 21 38.58 2.21 -17.00
CA GLU A 21 39.60 1.16 -16.87
C GLU A 21 39.52 0.41 -15.51
N SER A 22 38.62 0.85 -14.60
CA SER A 22 38.35 0.23 -13.31
C SER A 22 37.50 -1.03 -13.47
N SER A 23 37.87 -2.09 -12.75
CA SER A 23 37.11 -3.35 -12.73
C SER A 23 35.76 -3.25 -11.97
N ALA A 24 35.55 -2.21 -11.17
CA ALA A 24 34.38 -1.98 -10.32
C ALA A 24 33.70 -0.64 -10.64
N VAL A 25 32.40 -0.57 -10.38
CA VAL A 25 31.55 0.61 -10.63
C VAL A 25 31.45 1.44 -9.36
N THR A 26 31.53 2.77 -9.50
CA THR A 26 31.27 3.71 -8.40
C THR A 26 29.77 3.87 -8.13
N LYS A 27 29.44 4.28 -6.92
CA LYS A 27 28.05 4.60 -6.52
C LYS A 27 27.47 5.72 -7.38
N TYR A 28 28.29 6.74 -7.68
CA TYR A 28 27.88 7.87 -8.53
C TYR A 28 27.49 7.42 -9.95
N GLU A 29 28.32 6.61 -10.61
CA GLU A 29 28.03 6.11 -11.95
C GLU A 29 26.75 5.26 -11.98
N PHE A 30 26.52 4.43 -10.97
CA PHE A 30 25.34 3.60 -10.90
C PHE A 30 24.06 4.43 -10.72
N LEU A 31 24.03 5.39 -9.79
CA LEU A 31 22.88 6.28 -9.55
C LEU A 31 22.53 7.10 -10.80
N ASN A 32 23.52 7.63 -11.51
CA ASN A 32 23.28 8.38 -12.74
C ASN A 32 22.66 7.50 -13.82
N ASN A 33 23.14 6.27 -13.98
CA ASN A 33 22.53 5.32 -14.94
C ASN A 33 21.12 4.89 -14.53
N MET A 34 20.86 4.72 -13.24
CA MET A 34 19.52 4.43 -12.74
C MET A 34 18.51 5.49 -13.16
N LEU A 35 18.79 6.77 -12.96
CA LEU A 35 17.87 7.84 -13.30
C LEU A 35 17.60 7.91 -14.80
N LEU A 36 18.66 7.73 -15.62
CA LEU A 36 18.54 7.73 -17.08
C LEU A 36 17.56 6.65 -17.58
N VAL A 37 17.67 5.42 -17.04
CA VAL A 37 16.81 4.31 -17.50
C VAL A 37 15.39 4.38 -16.93
N ARG A 38 15.19 5.09 -15.79
CA ARG A 38 13.88 5.32 -15.22
C ARG A 38 13.02 6.27 -16.06
N GLY A 39 13.64 7.09 -16.90
CA GLY A 39 12.93 8.04 -17.76
C GLY A 39 12.18 9.14 -16.99
N ILE A 40 12.60 9.44 -15.76
CA ILE A 40 12.04 10.53 -14.96
C ILE A 40 12.56 11.84 -15.53
N ASP A 41 11.65 12.75 -15.90
CA ASP A 41 12.03 14.10 -16.31
C ASP A 41 12.29 14.96 -15.08
N TRP A 42 13.56 15.13 -14.75
CA TRP A 42 14.01 15.92 -13.63
C TRP A 42 14.32 17.38 -13.99
N SER A 43 14.21 17.73 -15.28
CA SER A 43 14.44 19.10 -15.78
C SER A 43 13.31 20.07 -15.37
N GLU A 44 12.13 19.55 -15.05
CA GLU A 44 10.97 20.31 -14.58
C GLU A 44 10.95 20.55 -13.06
N SER A 45 11.98 20.11 -12.33
CA SER A 45 12.04 20.32 -10.88
C SER A 45 12.14 21.83 -10.58
N PRO A 46 11.25 22.38 -9.73
CA PRO A 46 11.28 23.80 -9.36
C PRO A 46 12.56 24.21 -8.62
N GLU A 47 13.30 23.24 -8.09
CA GLU A 47 14.57 23.45 -7.38
C GLU A 47 15.80 23.15 -8.26
N ALA A 48 15.76 23.44 -9.57
CA ALA A 48 17.01 23.39 -10.33
C ALA A 48 18.03 24.37 -9.70
N PRO A 49 19.26 23.93 -9.35
CA PRO A 49 20.01 22.96 -10.12
C PRO A 49 20.36 21.69 -9.33
N TYR A 50 19.78 20.57 -9.65
CA TYR A 50 20.47 19.32 -9.41
C TYR A 50 21.64 19.28 -10.35
N ASN A 51 22.86 19.32 -9.80
CA ASN A 51 24.04 19.32 -10.64
C ASN A 51 24.23 17.99 -11.39
N ASP A 52 23.49 16.93 -10.94
CA ASP A 52 23.59 15.60 -11.53
C ASP A 52 22.39 14.70 -11.11
N ALA A 53 22.25 13.58 -11.80
CA ALA A 53 21.18 12.60 -11.58
C ALA A 53 21.25 11.91 -10.20
N ALA A 54 22.44 11.70 -9.66
CA ALA A 54 22.60 11.12 -8.32
C ALA A 54 22.05 12.07 -7.25
N GLY A 55 22.36 13.35 -7.34
CA GLY A 55 21.83 14.39 -6.47
C GLY A 55 20.30 14.46 -6.53
N PHE A 56 19.71 14.34 -7.73
CA PHE A 56 18.24 14.29 -7.88
C PHE A 56 17.64 13.10 -7.12
N LEU A 57 18.12 11.87 -7.34
CA LEU A 57 17.58 10.67 -6.68
C LEU A 57 17.63 10.76 -5.15
N LEU A 58 18.74 11.30 -4.61
CA LEU A 58 18.93 11.43 -3.17
C LEU A 58 18.09 12.55 -2.55
N ARG A 59 17.93 13.67 -3.25
CA ARG A 59 17.16 14.83 -2.73
C ARG A 59 15.66 14.63 -2.83
N THR A 60 15.19 13.91 -3.83
CA THR A 60 13.77 13.58 -3.98
C THR A 60 13.35 12.36 -3.14
N GLY A 61 14.29 11.54 -2.67
CA GLY A 61 14.02 10.34 -1.90
C GLY A 61 13.60 9.15 -2.76
N TYR A 62 13.93 9.15 -4.05
CA TYR A 62 13.93 7.92 -4.84
C TYR A 62 14.97 6.92 -4.37
N VAL A 63 16.03 7.41 -3.74
CA VAL A 63 16.99 6.63 -2.97
C VAL A 63 17.06 7.27 -1.57
N THR A 64 16.68 6.52 -0.56
CA THR A 64 16.55 7.00 0.82
C THR A 64 17.78 6.69 1.68
N ASP A 65 18.60 5.75 1.23
CA ASP A 65 19.81 5.33 1.94
C ASP A 65 20.83 6.45 2.16
N ASN A 66 21.63 6.28 3.21
CA ASN A 66 22.87 7.03 3.35
C ASN A 66 23.92 6.36 2.44
N VAL A 67 24.12 6.91 1.25
CA VAL A 67 25.03 6.34 0.24
C VAL A 67 26.52 6.50 0.60
N GLY A 68 26.84 7.30 1.63
CA GLY A 68 28.23 7.58 2.00
C GLY A 68 28.96 8.33 0.89
N LYS A 69 30.23 7.95 0.64
CA LYS A 69 31.05 8.56 -0.43
C LYS A 69 30.61 8.06 -1.80
N LEU A 70 30.26 8.97 -2.70
CA LEU A 70 29.77 8.65 -4.05
C LEU A 70 30.87 8.07 -4.97
N ASP A 71 32.14 8.36 -4.70
CA ASP A 71 33.31 7.83 -5.41
C ASP A 71 33.70 6.40 -4.96
N ALA A 72 33.08 5.90 -3.88
CA ALA A 72 33.30 4.54 -3.42
C ALA A 72 32.68 3.49 -4.37
N GLU A 73 33.32 2.31 -4.40
CA GLU A 73 32.82 1.16 -5.15
C GLU A 73 31.46 0.68 -4.60
N LEU A 74 30.56 0.35 -5.52
CA LEU A 74 29.21 -0.11 -5.21
C LEU A 74 29.18 -1.59 -4.83
N THR A 75 28.49 -1.92 -3.75
CA THR A 75 28.21 -3.31 -3.37
C THR A 75 26.92 -3.82 -4.00
N ARG A 76 26.78 -5.14 -4.10
CA ARG A 76 25.58 -5.78 -4.65
C ARG A 76 24.34 -5.50 -3.80
N ARG A 77 24.46 -5.44 -2.45
CA ARG A 77 23.33 -5.09 -1.56
C ARG A 77 22.86 -3.65 -1.75
N GLU A 78 23.79 -2.71 -1.98
CA GLU A 78 23.44 -1.32 -2.26
C GLU A 78 22.69 -1.21 -3.60
N ALA A 79 23.21 -1.86 -4.64
CA ALA A 79 22.55 -1.89 -5.95
C ALA A 79 21.13 -2.47 -5.88
N LEU A 80 20.93 -3.59 -5.15
CA LEU A 80 19.62 -4.19 -4.91
C LEU A 80 18.67 -3.20 -4.25
N ARG A 81 19.06 -2.63 -3.13
CA ARG A 81 18.20 -1.71 -2.35
C ARG A 81 17.82 -0.50 -3.18
N TRP A 82 18.78 0.14 -3.82
CA TRP A 82 18.51 1.34 -4.61
C TRP A 82 17.61 1.07 -5.81
N CYS A 83 17.71 -0.08 -6.46
CA CYS A 83 16.80 -0.47 -7.53
C CYS A 83 15.36 -0.62 -7.00
N VAL A 84 15.16 -1.30 -5.88
CA VAL A 84 13.86 -1.50 -5.25
C VAL A 84 13.26 -0.17 -4.78
N GLU A 85 14.05 0.67 -4.11
CA GLU A 85 13.64 2.02 -3.67
C GLU A 85 13.26 2.89 -4.87
N CYS A 86 14.08 2.91 -5.92
CA CYS A 86 13.85 3.69 -7.12
C CYS A 86 12.57 3.26 -7.88
N LEU A 87 12.15 2.03 -7.76
CA LEU A 87 10.87 1.52 -8.29
C LEU A 87 9.68 1.82 -7.37
N GLY A 88 9.91 2.41 -6.20
CA GLY A 88 8.87 2.73 -5.22
C GLY A 88 8.32 1.51 -4.47
N MET A 89 9.14 0.44 -4.31
CA MET A 89 8.72 -0.83 -3.73
C MET A 89 9.26 -1.09 -2.32
N THR A 90 9.55 -0.03 -1.58
CA THR A 90 10.06 -0.10 -0.20
C THR A 90 9.04 -0.75 0.75
N PHE A 91 7.75 -0.46 0.56
CA PHE A 91 6.68 -1.04 1.37
C PHE A 91 6.57 -2.55 1.15
N GLU A 92 6.56 -2.98 -0.10
CA GLU A 92 6.50 -4.39 -0.47
C GLU A 92 7.71 -5.16 0.10
N ALA A 93 8.91 -4.59 0.01
CA ALA A 93 10.09 -5.17 0.65
C ALA A 93 9.90 -5.35 2.17
N GLY A 94 9.28 -4.37 2.85
CA GLY A 94 8.90 -4.48 4.26
C GLY A 94 7.86 -5.57 4.56
N LEU A 95 7.00 -5.92 3.60
CA LEU A 95 6.03 -7.01 3.76
C LEU A 95 6.68 -8.41 3.68
N PHE A 96 7.81 -8.55 2.98
CA PHE A 96 8.41 -9.85 2.67
C PHE A 96 9.66 -10.17 3.48
N THR A 97 9.89 -9.53 4.61
CA THR A 97 11.08 -9.72 5.45
C THR A 97 11.24 -11.15 5.99
N ASP A 98 10.14 -11.86 6.14
CA ASP A 98 10.01 -13.24 6.61
C ASP A 98 9.81 -14.26 5.47
N TYR A 99 9.81 -13.81 4.21
CA TYR A 99 9.61 -14.68 3.06
C TYR A 99 10.94 -15.29 2.59
N PRO A 100 10.98 -16.57 2.16
CA PRO A 100 12.22 -17.19 1.69
C PRO A 100 12.69 -16.53 0.39
N THR A 101 13.96 -16.16 0.35
CA THR A 101 14.57 -15.49 -0.81
C THR A 101 15.02 -16.45 -1.90
N GLY A 102 15.14 -17.74 -1.56
CA GLY A 102 15.73 -18.76 -2.42
C GLY A 102 17.27 -18.77 -2.44
N PHE A 103 17.93 -17.79 -1.79
CA PHE A 103 19.39 -17.75 -1.70
C PHE A 103 19.93 -18.49 -0.47
N LYS A 104 21.03 -19.22 -0.64
CA LYS A 104 21.62 -20.03 0.44
C LYS A 104 22.26 -19.22 1.57
N ASP A 105 22.64 -17.98 1.28
CA ASP A 105 23.28 -17.06 2.22
C ASP A 105 22.33 -15.96 2.75
N GLU A 106 21.03 -16.15 2.66
CA GLU A 106 20.03 -15.15 3.11
C GLU A 106 20.17 -14.71 4.57
N LYS A 107 20.75 -15.57 5.43
CA LYS A 107 21.04 -15.25 6.83
C LYS A 107 22.11 -14.16 7.01
N SER A 108 22.91 -13.89 5.98
CA SER A 108 23.91 -12.80 5.98
C SER A 108 23.29 -11.43 5.70
N LEU A 109 22.01 -11.39 5.34
CA LEU A 109 21.26 -10.20 4.97
C LEU A 109 20.38 -9.76 6.16
N ASN A 110 20.21 -8.45 6.31
CA ASN A 110 19.20 -7.95 7.24
C ASN A 110 17.77 -8.20 6.70
N GLU A 111 16.76 -7.96 7.55
CA GLU A 111 15.36 -8.22 7.21
C GLU A 111 14.90 -7.48 5.96
N PHE A 112 15.21 -6.19 5.87
CA PHE A 112 14.81 -5.37 4.73
C PHE A 112 15.49 -5.82 3.42
N GLU A 113 16.78 -6.18 3.47
CA GLU A 113 17.49 -6.73 2.31
C GLU A 113 16.91 -8.05 1.82
N ARG A 114 16.46 -8.93 2.74
CA ARG A 114 15.71 -10.14 2.36
C ARG A 114 14.43 -9.79 1.61
N GLY A 115 13.64 -8.85 2.14
CA GLY A 115 12.45 -8.36 1.46
C GLY A 115 12.74 -7.76 0.07
N CYS A 116 13.82 -6.98 -0.06
CA CYS A 116 14.27 -6.47 -1.36
C CYS A 116 14.61 -7.59 -2.35
N LEU A 117 15.24 -8.67 -1.90
CA LEU A 117 15.51 -9.84 -2.76
C LEU A 117 14.22 -10.53 -3.21
N VAL A 118 13.25 -10.69 -2.31
CA VAL A 118 11.95 -11.28 -2.69
C VAL A 118 11.29 -10.43 -3.77
N VAL A 119 11.22 -9.11 -3.57
CA VAL A 119 10.70 -8.18 -4.58
C VAL A 119 11.45 -8.35 -5.90
N ALA A 120 12.78 -8.25 -5.88
CA ALA A 120 13.62 -8.24 -7.07
C ALA A 120 13.60 -9.56 -7.86
N THR A 121 13.27 -10.67 -7.20
CA THR A 121 13.20 -12.01 -7.84
C THR A 121 11.80 -12.39 -8.30
N HIS A 122 10.75 -11.87 -7.66
CA HIS A 122 9.34 -12.21 -7.96
C HIS A 122 8.68 -11.22 -8.92
N MET A 123 9.27 -10.05 -9.13
CA MET A 123 8.75 -9.11 -10.14
C MET A 123 8.98 -9.65 -11.56
N ASN A 124 8.14 -9.22 -12.49
CA ASN A 124 8.25 -9.56 -13.92
C ASN A 124 8.33 -8.27 -14.77
N PRO A 125 9.46 -8.01 -15.47
CA PRO A 125 10.67 -8.82 -15.51
C PRO A 125 11.47 -8.75 -14.19
N PRO A 126 12.17 -9.83 -13.79
CA PRO A 126 12.93 -9.86 -12.54
C PRO A 126 14.22 -9.01 -12.66
N LEU A 127 14.58 -8.32 -11.56
CA LEU A 127 15.87 -7.65 -11.45
C LEU A 127 17.01 -8.63 -11.21
N PHE A 128 16.72 -9.68 -10.44
CA PHE A 128 17.66 -10.75 -10.11
C PHE A 128 16.99 -12.10 -10.29
N THR A 129 17.79 -13.12 -10.63
CA THR A 129 17.36 -14.51 -10.68
C THR A 129 18.35 -15.37 -9.89
N VAL A 130 17.89 -16.23 -8.98
CA VAL A 130 18.75 -17.02 -8.10
C VAL A 130 19.75 -17.85 -8.91
N SER A 131 19.32 -18.46 -10.01
CA SER A 131 20.17 -19.28 -10.89
C SER A 131 21.29 -18.52 -11.61
N SER A 132 21.23 -17.19 -11.63
CA SER A 132 22.31 -16.36 -12.22
C SER A 132 23.49 -16.12 -11.25
N PHE A 133 23.36 -16.56 -10.00
CA PHE A 133 24.40 -16.37 -8.99
C PHE A 133 25.16 -17.68 -8.72
N LYS A 134 26.49 -17.56 -8.58
CA LYS A 134 27.34 -18.68 -8.25
C LYS A 134 26.91 -19.33 -6.94
N ASP A 135 26.74 -20.64 -6.95
CA ASP A 135 26.32 -21.45 -5.81
C ASP A 135 24.97 -21.03 -5.17
N GLU A 136 24.14 -20.28 -5.91
CA GLU A 136 22.88 -19.68 -5.41
C GLU A 136 23.10 -18.80 -4.17
N LYS A 137 24.24 -18.08 -4.13
CA LYS A 137 24.58 -17.12 -3.08
C LYS A 137 24.50 -15.69 -3.60
N PHE A 138 23.78 -14.84 -2.89
CA PHE A 138 23.68 -13.44 -3.25
C PHE A 138 25.00 -12.69 -3.05
N SER A 139 25.71 -12.98 -1.96
CA SER A 139 27.00 -12.37 -1.60
C SER A 139 26.95 -10.83 -1.62
N GLY A 140 26.09 -10.27 -0.76
CA GLY A 140 25.70 -8.85 -0.77
C GLY A 140 26.85 -7.86 -0.64
N ASP A 141 27.94 -8.20 0.05
CA ASP A 141 29.12 -7.34 0.24
C ASP A 141 30.09 -7.33 -0.95
N THR A 142 29.84 -8.17 -1.96
CA THR A 142 30.66 -8.20 -3.18
C THR A 142 30.56 -6.87 -3.91
N LYS A 143 31.70 -6.29 -4.28
CA LYS A 143 31.77 -5.16 -5.21
C LYS A 143 31.33 -5.61 -6.59
N ILE A 144 30.39 -4.91 -7.20
CA ILE A 144 29.88 -5.31 -8.51
C ILE A 144 30.81 -4.87 -9.64
N SER A 145 30.97 -5.75 -10.61
CA SER A 145 31.72 -5.43 -11.83
C SER A 145 30.91 -4.52 -12.75
N ILE A 146 31.58 -3.91 -13.72
CA ILE A 146 30.94 -3.12 -14.78
C ILE A 146 29.87 -3.95 -15.52
N ASP A 147 30.15 -5.20 -15.84
CA ASP A 147 29.23 -6.06 -16.58
C ASP A 147 28.00 -6.43 -15.74
N GLU A 148 28.20 -6.69 -14.44
CA GLU A 148 27.08 -6.93 -13.52
C GLU A 148 26.20 -5.68 -13.37
N ALA A 149 26.82 -4.50 -13.21
CA ALA A 149 26.08 -3.23 -13.12
C ALA A 149 25.28 -2.95 -14.40
N ARG A 150 25.87 -3.18 -15.58
CA ARG A 150 25.17 -3.06 -16.87
C ARG A 150 23.97 -3.99 -16.94
N ALA A 151 24.13 -5.25 -16.54
CA ALA A 151 23.04 -6.22 -16.53
C ALA A 151 21.89 -5.78 -15.60
N ILE A 152 22.20 -5.27 -14.40
CA ILE A 152 21.21 -4.73 -13.46
C ILE A 152 20.48 -3.52 -14.06
N ILE A 153 21.22 -2.55 -14.61
CA ILE A 153 20.64 -1.34 -15.24
C ILE A 153 19.77 -1.68 -16.45
N GLN A 154 20.14 -2.67 -17.26
CA GLN A 154 19.32 -3.13 -18.39
C GLN A 154 18.00 -3.76 -17.91
N ARG A 155 18.03 -4.57 -16.84
CA ARG A 155 16.83 -5.15 -16.24
C ARG A 155 15.97 -4.07 -15.61
N LEU A 156 16.57 -3.11 -14.92
CA LEU A 156 15.86 -1.95 -14.38
C LEU A 156 15.19 -1.13 -15.48
N ALA A 157 15.84 -0.95 -16.64
CA ALA A 157 15.26 -0.28 -17.80
C ALA A 157 14.04 -1.04 -18.35
N GLY A 158 14.07 -2.37 -18.36
CA GLY A 158 12.92 -3.21 -18.69
C GLY A 158 11.77 -3.01 -17.72
N ALA A 159 12.04 -3.16 -16.42
CA ALA A 159 11.08 -2.97 -15.35
C ALA A 159 10.49 -1.54 -15.33
N SER A 160 11.27 -0.52 -15.66
CA SER A 160 10.83 0.87 -15.69
C SER A 160 9.80 1.18 -16.77
N ARG A 161 9.60 0.31 -17.74
CA ARG A 161 8.58 0.46 -18.78
C ARG A 161 7.26 -0.13 -18.35
N ASN A 162 7.29 -1.31 -17.78
CA ASN A 162 6.17 -2.02 -17.23
C ASN A 162 6.69 -3.17 -16.36
N PHE A 163 6.16 -3.32 -15.16
CA PHE A 163 6.40 -4.49 -14.34
C PHE A 163 5.15 -4.89 -13.58
N THR A 164 5.11 -6.14 -13.18
CA THR A 164 4.18 -6.66 -12.19
C THR A 164 4.96 -7.39 -11.09
N LEU A 165 4.47 -7.31 -9.88
CA LEU A 165 4.91 -8.14 -8.76
C LEU A 165 3.72 -8.96 -8.27
N GLU A 166 3.88 -10.27 -8.25
CA GLU A 166 2.87 -11.20 -7.75
C GLU A 166 3.47 -12.06 -6.67
N VAL A 167 2.92 -12.00 -5.46
CA VAL A 167 3.35 -12.84 -4.35
C VAL A 167 2.12 -13.48 -3.71
N ILE A 168 2.12 -14.81 -3.62
CA ILE A 168 1.08 -15.58 -2.95
C ILE A 168 1.67 -16.23 -1.71
N ARG A 169 0.99 -16.09 -0.58
CA ARG A 169 1.41 -16.70 0.69
C ARG A 169 0.22 -17.22 1.49
N ASN A 170 0.48 -18.18 2.36
CA ASN A 170 -0.51 -18.76 3.26
C ASN A 170 -0.02 -18.57 4.71
N PRO A 171 -0.22 -17.37 5.30
CA PRO A 171 0.29 -17.08 6.64
C PRO A 171 -0.35 -17.97 7.72
N VAL A 172 -1.59 -18.34 7.50
CA VAL A 172 -2.37 -19.24 8.37
C VAL A 172 -3.09 -20.26 7.50
N LYS A 173 -3.22 -21.50 7.96
CA LYS A 173 -4.01 -22.53 7.26
C LYS A 173 -5.44 -22.04 7.05
N GLY A 174 -5.92 -22.10 5.80
CA GLY A 174 -7.23 -21.57 5.42
C GLY A 174 -7.27 -20.08 5.07
N LEU A 175 -6.15 -19.36 5.15
CA LEU A 175 -5.99 -17.99 4.68
C LEU A 175 -4.93 -17.93 3.60
N ARG A 176 -5.32 -17.54 2.37
CA ARG A 176 -4.42 -17.36 1.24
C ARG A 176 -4.38 -15.88 0.84
N VAL A 177 -3.22 -15.29 0.95
CA VAL A 177 -2.97 -13.89 0.61
C VAL A 177 -2.35 -13.80 -0.78
N HIS A 178 -2.91 -12.96 -1.62
CA HIS A 178 -2.36 -12.59 -2.92
C HIS A 178 -2.04 -11.08 -2.90
N ILE A 179 -0.79 -10.75 -3.13
CA ILE A 179 -0.26 -9.39 -3.16
C ILE A 179 0.14 -9.07 -4.60
N HIS A 180 -0.38 -7.98 -5.10
CA HIS A 180 -0.10 -7.51 -6.45
C HIS A 180 0.41 -6.07 -6.44
N ARG A 181 1.39 -5.79 -7.29
CA ARG A 181 1.89 -4.46 -7.55
C ARG A 181 2.21 -4.32 -9.04
N GLU A 182 1.72 -3.25 -9.64
CA GLU A 182 2.01 -2.92 -11.05
C GLU A 182 2.33 -1.43 -11.22
N GLY A 183 3.01 -1.10 -12.32
CA GLY A 183 3.30 0.26 -12.72
C GLY A 183 4.38 0.94 -11.87
N VAL A 184 5.08 1.90 -12.45
CA VAL A 184 6.20 2.63 -11.85
C VAL A 184 5.84 4.08 -11.57
N PRO A 185 6.30 4.63 -10.43
CA PRO A 185 6.15 6.06 -10.16
C PRO A 185 7.06 6.86 -11.09
N THR A 186 6.60 8.01 -11.61
CA THR A 186 7.33 8.82 -12.58
C THR A 186 7.38 10.32 -12.28
N GLY A 187 6.67 10.78 -11.26
CA GLY A 187 6.66 12.18 -10.84
C GLY A 187 7.74 12.48 -9.78
N ILE A 188 7.74 13.71 -9.28
CA ILE A 188 8.55 14.11 -8.13
C ILE A 188 7.73 13.88 -6.87
N PRO A 189 8.22 13.10 -5.88
CA PRO A 189 7.47 12.84 -4.66
C PRO A 189 7.47 14.04 -3.72
N GLU A 190 6.31 14.32 -3.14
CA GLU A 190 6.18 15.09 -1.91
C GLU A 190 6.18 14.14 -0.73
N TRP A 191 6.72 14.55 0.41
CA TRP A 191 6.82 13.70 1.58
C TRP A 191 5.95 14.19 2.73
N ARG A 192 5.47 13.26 3.52
CA ARG A 192 4.79 13.49 4.80
C ARG A 192 5.60 12.80 5.90
N PHE A 193 5.83 13.53 6.98
CA PHE A 193 6.52 13.01 8.16
C PHE A 193 5.54 12.89 9.34
N PHE A 194 5.71 11.85 10.14
CA PHE A 194 4.91 11.59 11.34
C PHE A 194 5.83 11.21 12.47
N ALA A 195 5.71 11.91 13.61
CA ALA A 195 6.31 11.50 14.88
C ALA A 195 5.21 10.98 15.79
N ASP A 196 5.28 9.71 16.12
CA ASP A 196 4.23 8.94 16.78
C ASP A 196 4.54 8.69 18.27
N GLY A 197 3.54 8.21 19.03
CA GLY A 197 3.72 7.73 20.39
C GLY A 197 3.89 8.80 21.47
N ILE A 198 3.53 10.06 21.18
CA ILE A 198 3.63 11.15 22.16
C ILE A 198 2.52 11.00 23.20
N LYS A 199 2.90 10.92 24.49
CA LYS A 199 1.98 10.55 25.57
C LYS A 199 1.00 11.65 25.98
N THR A 200 1.34 12.93 25.80
CA THR A 200 0.48 14.05 26.25
C THR A 200 0.26 15.08 25.14
N ARG A 201 -0.92 15.69 25.17
CA ARG A 201 -1.26 16.78 24.26
C ARG A 201 -0.28 17.96 24.35
N ALA A 202 0.12 18.32 25.56
CA ALA A 202 1.06 19.41 25.80
C ALA A 202 2.44 19.14 25.16
N ALA A 203 2.95 17.90 25.25
CA ALA A 203 4.21 17.51 24.59
C ALA A 203 4.09 17.58 23.07
N ALA A 204 2.95 17.15 22.50
CA ALA A 204 2.70 17.23 21.07
C ALA A 204 2.58 18.68 20.56
N ASP A 205 1.88 19.53 21.29
CA ASP A 205 1.76 20.97 20.96
C ASP A 205 3.11 21.69 21.10
N TYR A 206 3.93 21.33 22.10
CA TYR A 206 5.30 21.86 22.22
C TYR A 206 6.16 21.44 21.03
N PHE A 207 6.12 20.16 20.63
CA PHE A 207 6.88 19.68 19.47
C PHE A 207 6.39 20.34 18.17
N LYS A 208 5.07 20.43 17.95
CA LYS A 208 4.48 21.20 16.85
C LYS A 208 5.00 22.63 16.80
N SER A 209 5.01 23.34 17.95
CA SER A 209 5.48 24.72 18.01
C SER A 209 6.97 24.85 17.72
N SER A 210 7.78 23.89 18.18
CA SER A 210 9.21 23.83 17.83
C SER A 210 9.42 23.70 16.33
N LEU A 211 8.66 22.82 15.65
CA LEU A 211 8.74 22.65 14.20
C LEU A 211 8.23 23.90 13.45
N ALA A 212 7.18 24.55 13.95
CA ALA A 212 6.66 25.78 13.35
C ALA A 212 7.66 26.92 13.43
N SER A 213 8.46 27.02 14.50
CA SER A 213 9.53 28.02 14.60
C SER A 213 10.68 27.80 13.59
N GLU A 214 10.78 26.59 13.05
CA GLU A 214 11.73 26.23 12.00
C GLU A 214 11.10 26.29 10.58
N GLY A 215 9.86 26.79 10.47
CA GLY A 215 9.16 26.98 9.20
C GLY A 215 8.34 25.78 8.71
N TYR A 216 8.18 24.73 9.53
CA TYR A 216 7.37 23.57 9.13
C TYR A 216 5.89 23.74 9.48
N GLU A 217 5.01 23.42 8.52
CA GLU A 217 3.57 23.35 8.77
C GLU A 217 3.24 22.01 9.45
N ALA A 218 3.06 22.03 10.76
CA ALA A 218 2.81 20.85 11.56
C ALA A 218 1.40 20.82 12.16
N GLY A 219 0.79 19.63 12.20
CA GLY A 219 -0.50 19.34 12.84
C GLY A 219 -0.35 18.32 13.95
N VAL A 220 -1.28 18.31 14.92
CA VAL A 220 -1.37 17.29 15.97
C VAL A 220 -2.60 16.43 15.74
N LEU A 221 -2.41 15.13 15.70
CA LEU A 221 -3.46 14.11 15.63
C LEU A 221 -3.52 13.35 16.95
N SER A 222 -4.71 12.88 17.32
CA SER A 222 -4.88 11.97 18.46
C SER A 222 -5.26 10.59 17.94
N VAL A 223 -4.43 9.59 18.25
CA VAL A 223 -4.62 8.20 17.82
C VAL A 223 -4.47 7.30 19.04
N ASN A 224 -5.51 6.56 19.40
CA ASN A 224 -5.51 5.59 20.51
C ASN A 224 -4.98 6.12 21.85
N GLY A 225 -5.37 7.37 22.21
CA GLY A 225 -4.93 7.99 23.46
C GLY A 225 -3.49 8.53 23.46
N LEU A 226 -2.76 8.33 22.38
CA LEU A 226 -1.47 8.94 22.11
C LEU A 226 -1.62 10.08 21.09
N TYR A 227 -0.56 10.85 20.91
CA TYR A 227 -0.53 11.95 19.95
C TYR A 227 0.54 11.72 18.90
N THR A 228 0.23 12.14 17.67
CA THR A 228 1.13 12.15 16.53
C THR A 228 1.31 13.58 16.05
N VAL A 229 2.53 14.03 15.86
CA VAL A 229 2.83 15.30 15.16
C VAL A 229 3.10 14.98 13.70
N ARG A 230 2.32 15.59 12.81
CA ARG A 230 2.41 15.40 11.35
C ARG A 230 2.92 16.66 10.69
N VAL A 231 3.92 16.52 9.79
CA VAL A 231 4.37 17.55 8.85
C VAL A 231 4.01 17.11 7.43
N GLN A 232 3.46 18.01 6.63
CA GLN A 232 3.04 17.73 5.25
C GLN A 232 3.85 18.55 4.25
N LYS A 233 3.77 18.14 2.98
CA LYS A 233 4.35 18.87 1.85
C LYS A 233 5.85 19.13 1.97
N LEU A 234 6.60 18.11 2.35
CA LEU A 234 8.05 18.16 2.31
C LEU A 234 8.50 17.80 0.89
N GLU A 235 9.06 18.76 0.20
CA GLU A 235 9.49 18.62 -1.21
C GLU A 235 10.93 18.09 -1.34
N ASN A 236 11.69 18.18 -0.24
CA ASN A 236 13.08 17.77 -0.21
C ASN A 236 13.31 16.68 0.85
N TYR A 237 13.82 15.53 0.45
CA TYR A 237 14.06 14.40 1.36
C TYR A 237 15.10 14.72 2.46
N ASN A 238 15.95 15.70 2.29
CA ASN A 238 16.83 16.17 3.37
C ASN A 238 16.05 16.76 4.55
N GLN A 239 14.90 17.40 4.29
CA GLN A 239 13.98 17.86 5.35
C GLN A 239 13.39 16.67 6.10
N VAL A 240 13.05 15.58 5.39
CA VAL A 240 12.58 14.32 6.01
C VAL A 240 13.66 13.76 6.92
N ARG A 241 14.90 13.60 6.44
CA ARG A 241 16.04 13.09 7.24
C ARG A 241 16.30 13.95 8.47
N TYR A 242 16.16 15.27 8.34
CA TYR A 242 16.31 16.20 9.46
C TYR A 242 15.22 15.94 10.52
N LEU A 243 13.95 15.84 10.12
CA LEU A 243 12.84 15.55 11.03
C LEU A 243 12.96 14.18 11.68
N GLU A 244 13.40 13.17 10.95
CA GLU A 244 13.71 11.85 11.49
C GLU A 244 14.81 11.89 12.55
N SER A 245 15.86 12.70 12.32
CA SER A 245 16.95 12.88 13.29
C SER A 245 16.45 13.54 14.59
N ILE A 246 15.58 14.53 14.49
CA ILE A 246 14.96 15.19 15.64
C ILE A 246 14.04 14.21 16.43
N ALA A 247 13.22 13.44 15.74
CA ALA A 247 12.33 12.46 16.38
C ALA A 247 13.16 11.39 17.10
N ARG A 248 14.21 10.88 16.47
CA ARG A 248 15.13 9.90 17.04
C ARG A 248 15.83 10.45 18.29
N ALA A 249 16.31 11.68 18.23
CA ALA A 249 16.95 12.35 19.39
C ALA A 249 16.00 12.51 20.58
N ARG A 250 14.68 12.58 20.32
CA ARG A 250 13.63 12.65 21.35
C ARG A 250 13.09 11.29 21.78
N GLY A 251 13.62 10.18 21.25
CA GLY A 251 13.14 8.83 21.54
C GLY A 251 11.73 8.55 21.01
N LEU A 252 11.28 9.30 19.99
CA LEU A 252 9.98 9.11 19.34
C LEU A 252 10.08 8.08 18.22
N THR A 253 9.03 7.30 18.05
CA THR A 253 8.83 6.52 16.82
C THR A 253 8.44 7.48 15.70
N TYR A 254 8.84 7.17 14.47
CA TYR A 254 8.54 8.01 13.33
C TYR A 254 8.39 7.17 12.06
N ARG A 255 7.74 7.76 11.07
CA ARG A 255 7.61 7.22 9.71
C ARG A 255 7.49 8.36 8.71
N SER A 256 7.95 8.10 7.50
CA SER A 256 7.90 9.03 6.39
C SER A 256 7.23 8.37 5.20
N LEU A 257 6.25 9.04 4.62
CA LEU A 257 5.44 8.49 3.53
C LEU A 257 5.53 9.40 2.31
N PRO A 258 5.94 8.87 1.15
CA PRO A 258 5.90 9.62 -0.09
C PRO A 258 4.46 9.78 -0.61
N SER A 259 4.24 10.87 -1.31
CA SER A 259 3.00 11.16 -2.03
C SER A 259 3.36 11.83 -3.35
N MET A 260 2.56 11.65 -4.37
CA MET A 260 2.67 12.40 -5.62
C MET A 260 1.34 13.07 -5.92
N SER A 261 1.40 14.38 -6.15
CA SER A 261 0.20 15.17 -6.43
C SER A 261 -0.37 14.94 -7.83
N ASN A 262 0.47 14.55 -8.81
CA ASN A 262 0.05 14.35 -10.20
C ASN A 262 1.02 13.42 -10.94
N PRO A 263 0.82 12.11 -10.97
CA PRO A 263 1.60 11.24 -11.84
C PRO A 263 1.21 11.47 -13.29
N ASN A 264 2.09 12.10 -14.05
CA ASN A 264 1.94 12.34 -15.50
C ASN A 264 2.20 11.05 -16.31
N THR A 265 1.51 9.94 -16.01
CA THR A 265 1.75 8.65 -16.64
C THR A 265 0.50 7.98 -17.16
N GLN A 266 0.64 7.27 -18.29
CA GLN A 266 -0.38 6.38 -18.80
C GLN A 266 -0.54 5.10 -17.95
N ILE A 267 0.53 4.67 -17.25
CA ILE A 267 0.53 3.52 -16.36
C ILE A 267 0.76 4.03 -14.94
N LEU A 268 -0.33 4.13 -14.20
CA LEU A 268 -0.29 4.56 -12.80
C LEU A 268 0.11 3.39 -11.91
N PRO A 269 0.95 3.63 -10.88
CA PRO A 269 1.22 2.58 -9.91
C PRO A 269 -0.07 2.15 -9.21
N ARG A 270 -0.23 0.83 -9.03
CA ARG A 270 -1.35 0.23 -8.32
C ARG A 270 -0.85 -0.92 -7.45
N PHE A 271 -1.29 -0.92 -6.22
CA PHE A 271 -1.05 -1.97 -5.25
C PHE A 271 -2.38 -2.45 -4.69
N TRP A 272 -2.55 -3.77 -4.61
CA TRP A 272 -3.66 -4.36 -3.90
C TRP A 272 -3.26 -5.66 -3.20
N VAL A 273 -4.01 -5.93 -2.15
CA VAL A 273 -3.94 -7.18 -1.39
C VAL A 273 -5.31 -7.83 -1.41
N MET A 274 -5.33 -9.12 -1.73
CA MET A 274 -6.52 -9.95 -1.70
C MET A 274 -6.32 -11.12 -0.73
N LEU A 275 -7.27 -11.33 0.17
CA LEU A 275 -7.32 -12.46 1.09
C LEU A 275 -8.45 -13.38 0.69
N VAL A 276 -8.13 -14.62 0.37
CA VAL A 276 -9.11 -15.70 0.18
C VAL A 276 -9.23 -16.48 1.49
N ILE A 277 -10.44 -16.61 2.00
CA ILE A 277 -10.80 -17.21 3.28
C ILE A 277 -11.55 -18.51 3.02
N ASP A 278 -10.95 -19.62 3.44
CA ASP A 278 -11.55 -20.95 3.34
C ASP A 278 -12.70 -21.11 4.36
N PRO A 279 -13.97 -21.31 3.91
CA PRO A 279 -15.10 -21.43 4.79
C PRO A 279 -15.05 -22.68 5.69
N THR A 280 -14.22 -23.68 5.37
CA THR A 280 -14.05 -24.85 6.24
C THR A 280 -13.22 -24.57 7.49
N HIS A 281 -12.44 -23.47 7.50
CA HIS A 281 -11.58 -23.07 8.62
C HIS A 281 -12.07 -21.80 9.33
N PHE A 282 -12.76 -20.94 8.61
CA PHE A 282 -13.19 -19.62 9.10
C PHE A 282 -14.65 -19.34 8.72
N ARG A 283 -15.32 -18.60 9.58
CA ARG A 283 -16.55 -17.88 9.24
C ARG A 283 -16.26 -16.39 9.13
N VAL A 284 -16.97 -15.68 8.28
CA VAL A 284 -16.93 -14.21 8.22
C VAL A 284 -18.00 -13.65 9.13
N SER A 285 -17.67 -12.63 9.93
CA SER A 285 -18.60 -11.97 10.84
C SER A 285 -18.33 -10.46 10.91
N PRO A 286 -19.35 -9.64 11.05
CA PRO A 286 -19.16 -8.25 11.45
C PRO A 286 -18.58 -8.21 12.87
N VAL A 287 -17.53 -7.44 13.07
CA VAL A 287 -16.84 -7.28 14.37
C VAL A 287 -16.65 -5.81 14.70
N ALA A 288 -16.71 -5.47 15.98
CA ALA A 288 -16.50 -4.12 16.47
C ALA A 288 -15.63 -4.16 17.73
N SER A 289 -15.26 -3.00 18.24
CA SER A 289 -14.57 -2.93 19.54
C SER A 289 -15.49 -3.45 20.67
N TYR A 290 -14.92 -3.65 21.85
CA TYR A 290 -15.64 -4.17 23.02
C TYR A 290 -16.92 -3.38 23.34
N ASN A 291 -16.94 -2.06 23.13
CA ASN A 291 -18.09 -1.20 23.37
C ASN A 291 -19.09 -1.13 22.19
N GLY A 292 -18.88 -1.95 21.17
CA GLY A 292 -19.73 -2.05 19.99
C GLY A 292 -19.48 -1.00 18.92
N PRO A 293 -20.30 -1.01 17.85
CA PRO A 293 -20.04 -0.20 16.64
C PRO A 293 -20.31 1.30 16.79
N THR A 294 -20.81 1.75 17.94
CA THR A 294 -21.01 3.18 18.24
C THR A 294 -19.77 3.85 18.79
N GLU A 295 -18.73 3.09 19.10
CA GLU A 295 -17.43 3.60 19.48
C GLU A 295 -16.43 3.42 18.32
N LEU A 296 -15.89 4.52 17.82
CA LEU A 296 -14.91 4.48 16.73
C LEU A 296 -13.55 4.01 17.25
N ASN A 297 -13.01 2.96 16.65
CA ASN A 297 -11.70 2.39 16.98
C ASN A 297 -10.90 2.08 15.72
N THR A 298 -9.57 1.99 15.84
CA THR A 298 -8.72 1.54 14.74
C THR A 298 -8.99 0.07 14.42
N LEU A 299 -8.68 -0.35 13.20
CA LEU A 299 -8.82 -1.74 12.80
C LEU A 299 -7.96 -2.66 13.66
N SER A 300 -6.74 -2.24 14.05
CA SER A 300 -5.90 -2.97 15.00
C SER A 300 -6.60 -3.19 16.34
N THR A 301 -7.24 -2.15 16.91
CA THR A 301 -7.99 -2.29 18.17
C THR A 301 -9.17 -3.25 18.03
N ILE A 302 -9.90 -3.18 16.90
CA ILE A 302 -11.02 -4.09 16.62
C ILE A 302 -10.50 -5.53 16.45
N TYR A 303 -9.40 -5.71 15.72
CA TYR A 303 -8.74 -7.00 15.52
C TYR A 303 -8.35 -7.65 16.86
N ASP A 304 -7.66 -6.90 17.72
CA ASP A 304 -7.18 -7.38 19.02
C ASP A 304 -8.33 -7.69 20.01
N SER A 305 -9.46 -6.96 19.90
CA SER A 305 -10.65 -7.14 20.73
C SER A 305 -11.51 -8.36 20.34
N ASN A 306 -11.26 -8.93 19.16
CA ASN A 306 -12.04 -10.04 18.63
C ASN A 306 -11.10 -11.18 18.21
N HIS A 307 -11.39 -12.41 18.57
CA HIS A 307 -10.55 -13.58 18.24
C HIS A 307 -10.57 -13.89 16.71
N VAL A 308 -10.19 -12.91 15.89
CA VAL A 308 -10.13 -13.04 14.44
C VAL A 308 -8.68 -13.28 13.97
N LYS A 309 -8.51 -13.89 12.80
CA LYS A 309 -7.20 -14.11 12.16
C LYS A 309 -6.97 -13.16 10.99
N ALA A 310 -8.01 -12.50 10.51
CA ALA A 310 -7.91 -11.39 9.60
C ALA A 310 -9.10 -10.46 9.79
N ALA A 311 -8.93 -9.20 9.43
CA ALA A 311 -10.00 -8.20 9.43
C ALA A 311 -9.79 -7.18 8.31
N ILE A 312 -10.90 -6.68 7.78
CA ILE A 312 -10.95 -5.55 6.83
C ILE A 312 -12.01 -4.55 7.32
N ASN A 313 -11.80 -3.24 7.12
CA ASN A 313 -12.82 -2.24 7.38
C ASN A 313 -14.11 -2.56 6.61
N ALA A 314 -15.27 -2.21 7.17
CA ALA A 314 -16.56 -2.60 6.59
C ALA A 314 -17.34 -1.42 5.98
N GLY A 315 -18.61 -1.26 6.32
CA GLY A 315 -19.50 -0.28 5.70
C GLY A 315 -19.26 1.15 6.16
N PHE A 316 -20.01 2.07 5.58
CA PHE A 316 -19.94 3.50 5.90
C PHE A 316 -20.37 3.79 7.33
N PHE A 317 -19.87 4.88 7.88
CA PHE A 317 -20.23 5.35 9.22
C PHE A 317 -20.23 6.88 9.31
N GLY A 318 -21.04 7.39 10.22
CA GLY A 318 -21.08 8.80 10.58
C GLY A 318 -20.31 9.06 11.87
N VAL A 319 -19.84 10.29 12.05
CA VAL A 319 -19.12 10.73 13.26
C VAL A 319 -19.95 11.73 14.03
N LEU A 320 -20.19 11.48 15.31
CA LEU A 320 -20.91 12.34 16.25
C LEU A 320 -19.93 13.16 17.09
N LYS A 321 -20.44 14.21 17.76
CA LYS A 321 -19.67 14.95 18.76
C LYS A 321 -19.12 14.00 19.83
N GLY A 322 -17.86 14.21 20.22
CA GLY A 322 -17.19 13.38 21.24
C GLY A 322 -16.53 12.12 20.69
N GLY A 323 -16.41 11.99 19.34
CA GLY A 323 -15.68 10.87 18.72
C GLY A 323 -16.49 9.55 18.70
N LYS A 324 -17.75 9.59 19.03
CA LYS A 324 -18.68 8.46 18.80
C LYS A 324 -19.05 8.38 17.34
N GLY A 325 -19.33 7.17 16.87
CA GLY A 325 -19.80 6.92 15.51
C GLY A 325 -21.11 6.16 15.48
N TYR A 326 -21.62 5.97 14.30
CA TYR A 326 -22.73 5.08 14.05
C TYR A 326 -22.60 4.48 12.64
N PRO A 327 -22.90 3.19 12.46
CA PRO A 327 -22.99 2.59 11.13
C PRO A 327 -24.03 3.31 10.28
N VAL A 328 -23.72 3.58 9.01
CA VAL A 328 -24.68 4.11 8.03
C VAL A 328 -25.13 2.97 7.14
N GLY A 329 -26.44 2.71 7.14
CA GLY A 329 -27.04 1.56 6.46
C GLY A 329 -27.26 0.37 7.37
N ALA A 330 -27.78 -0.70 6.81
CA ALA A 330 -28.09 -1.91 7.54
C ALA A 330 -26.85 -2.55 8.16
N LEU A 331 -26.94 -2.82 9.45
CA LEU A 331 -26.03 -3.68 10.17
C LEU A 331 -26.83 -4.64 11.04
N ARG A 332 -26.71 -5.94 10.75
CA ARG A 332 -27.23 -7.03 11.60
C ARG A 332 -26.05 -7.90 12.00
N VAL A 333 -26.00 -8.24 13.27
CA VAL A 333 -24.95 -9.08 13.84
C VAL A 333 -25.60 -10.19 14.66
N ASN A 334 -25.34 -11.44 14.31
CA ASN A 334 -25.89 -12.62 14.99
C ASN A 334 -27.41 -12.52 15.20
N GLY A 335 -28.17 -12.15 14.16
CA GLY A 335 -29.63 -12.02 14.17
C GLY A 335 -30.16 -10.73 14.78
N ARG A 336 -29.31 -9.88 15.40
CA ARG A 336 -29.74 -8.62 16.03
C ARG A 336 -29.50 -7.45 15.07
N ASN A 337 -30.57 -6.71 14.73
CA ASN A 337 -30.48 -5.46 14.00
C ASN A 337 -29.84 -4.37 14.88
N ILE A 338 -28.73 -3.79 14.42
CA ILE A 338 -28.02 -2.67 15.06
C ILE A 338 -28.50 -1.36 14.43
N THR A 339 -28.51 -1.31 13.08
CA THR A 339 -29.05 -0.19 12.30
C THR A 339 -29.91 -0.70 11.16
N LEU A 340 -30.80 0.16 10.67
CA LEU A 340 -31.69 -0.12 9.54
C LEU A 340 -31.06 0.26 8.21
N PRO A 341 -31.60 -0.24 7.09
CA PRO A 341 -31.16 0.19 5.76
C PRO A 341 -31.24 1.71 5.58
N TYR A 342 -30.29 2.23 4.86
CA TYR A 342 -30.24 3.63 4.48
C TYR A 342 -30.13 3.73 2.97
N ASP A 343 -31.16 4.33 2.35
CA ASP A 343 -31.21 4.50 0.90
C ASP A 343 -31.08 3.18 0.11
N MET A 344 -31.24 3.24 -1.21
CA MET A 344 -30.96 2.12 -2.10
C MET A 344 -29.45 1.97 -2.26
N ARG A 345 -28.86 1.00 -1.56
CA ARG A 345 -27.43 0.72 -1.60
C ARG A 345 -27.15 -0.77 -1.57
N GLY A 346 -26.02 -1.15 -2.13
CA GLY A 346 -25.52 -2.51 -2.11
C GLY A 346 -25.48 -3.09 -0.70
N CYS A 347 -25.89 -4.33 -0.59
CA CYS A 347 -26.02 -5.03 0.67
C CYS A 347 -25.55 -6.48 0.51
N MET A 348 -24.98 -7.00 1.56
CA MET A 348 -24.59 -8.40 1.70
C MET A 348 -25.22 -8.97 2.97
N ALA A 349 -25.87 -10.11 2.84
CA ALA A 349 -26.44 -10.86 3.94
C ALA A 349 -25.95 -12.31 3.93
N TRP A 350 -25.74 -12.92 5.10
CA TRP A 350 -25.34 -14.32 5.21
C TRP A 350 -25.76 -14.92 6.55
N ASN A 351 -25.81 -16.24 6.58
CA ASN A 351 -26.16 -17.02 7.76
C ASN A 351 -25.02 -17.94 8.23
N ASP A 352 -25.25 -18.69 9.30
CA ASP A 352 -24.28 -19.59 9.89
C ASP A 352 -23.98 -20.86 9.04
N ASN A 353 -24.79 -21.09 7.99
CA ASN A 353 -24.57 -22.16 7.01
C ASN A 353 -23.72 -21.72 5.82
N ASP A 354 -23.13 -20.50 5.86
CA ASP A 354 -22.40 -19.84 4.77
C ASP A 354 -23.24 -19.56 3.52
N GLU A 355 -24.59 -19.64 3.62
CA GLU A 355 -25.45 -19.14 2.56
C GLU A 355 -25.38 -17.61 2.55
N ALA A 356 -25.03 -17.04 1.42
CA ALA A 356 -24.87 -15.59 1.26
C ALA A 356 -25.68 -15.04 0.10
N MET A 357 -26.16 -13.82 0.26
CA MET A 357 -26.96 -13.08 -0.69
C MET A 357 -26.38 -11.69 -0.87
N PHE A 358 -26.26 -11.29 -2.11
CA PHE A 358 -25.85 -9.92 -2.50
C PHE A 358 -27.01 -9.28 -3.26
N SER A 359 -27.36 -8.05 -2.91
CA SER A 359 -28.46 -7.33 -3.55
C SER A 359 -28.35 -5.83 -3.24
N VAL A 360 -29.32 -5.07 -3.73
CA VAL A 360 -29.54 -3.68 -3.32
C VAL A 360 -30.70 -3.65 -2.34
N ALA A 361 -30.45 -3.20 -1.12
CA ALA A 361 -31.48 -3.11 -0.09
C ALA A 361 -32.17 -1.76 -0.13
N GLU A 362 -33.53 -1.79 -0.17
CA GLU A 362 -34.34 -0.62 0.02
C GLU A 362 -34.57 -0.35 1.52
N ALA A 363 -34.71 0.94 1.87
CA ALA A 363 -35.15 1.31 3.21
C ALA A 363 -36.59 0.83 3.43
N THR A 364 -36.79 -0.12 4.37
CA THR A 364 -38.12 -0.59 4.76
C THR A 364 -38.43 -0.13 6.18
N GLU A 365 -39.68 0.30 6.45
CA GLU A 365 -40.09 0.72 7.77
C GLU A 365 -40.09 -0.43 8.80
N GLU A 366 -40.22 -1.68 8.34
CA GLU A 366 -40.36 -2.85 9.21
C GLU A 366 -39.00 -3.48 9.65
N GLY A 367 -37.88 -3.12 9.09
CA GLY A 367 -36.56 -3.57 9.52
C GLY A 367 -36.28 -5.08 9.48
N ASN A 368 -37.27 -5.87 9.02
CA ASN A 368 -37.19 -7.33 8.99
C ASN A 368 -37.13 -7.86 7.55
N TYR A 369 -36.09 -7.45 6.81
CA TYR A 369 -35.79 -8.01 5.51
C TYR A 369 -34.76 -9.13 5.68
N TRP A 370 -34.87 -10.15 4.86
CA TRP A 370 -34.09 -11.39 4.92
C TRP A 370 -34.04 -12.01 6.34
N PRO A 371 -35.16 -12.47 6.87
CA PRO A 371 -35.25 -12.96 8.25
C PRO A 371 -34.36 -14.18 8.53
N GLU A 372 -34.02 -14.96 7.51
CA GLU A 372 -33.15 -16.13 7.58
C GLU A 372 -31.67 -15.79 7.70
N MET A 373 -31.28 -14.54 7.40
CA MET A 373 -29.89 -14.10 7.44
C MET A 373 -29.50 -13.58 8.83
N THR A 374 -28.46 -14.15 9.42
CA THR A 374 -27.99 -13.77 10.76
C THR A 374 -27.09 -12.53 10.76
N ASN A 375 -26.44 -12.26 9.65
CA ASN A 375 -25.59 -11.10 9.47
C ASN A 375 -25.97 -10.33 8.21
N ILE A 376 -25.96 -9.01 8.30
CA ILE A 376 -26.23 -8.11 7.17
C ILE A 376 -25.31 -6.91 7.30
N ILE A 377 -24.68 -6.50 6.19
CA ILE A 377 -24.02 -5.20 6.06
C ILE A 377 -24.52 -4.49 4.81
N GLN A 378 -24.70 -3.19 4.91
CA GLN A 378 -24.96 -2.32 3.78
C GLN A 378 -23.77 -1.40 3.55
N ALA A 379 -23.34 -1.30 2.28
CA ALA A 379 -22.22 -0.46 1.86
C ALA A 379 -22.45 0.01 0.42
N GLY A 380 -21.69 -0.45 -0.56
CA GLY A 380 -21.94 -0.23 -1.98
C GLY A 380 -20.92 0.69 -2.67
N PRO A 381 -20.98 0.73 -3.99
CA PRO A 381 -21.94 0.04 -4.83
C PRO A 381 -21.74 -1.49 -4.86
N LEU A 382 -22.83 -2.23 -5.20
CA LEU A 382 -22.71 -3.62 -5.62
C LEU A 382 -22.02 -3.64 -6.99
N MET A 383 -20.97 -4.46 -7.12
CA MET A 383 -20.07 -4.40 -8.28
C MET A 383 -20.18 -5.61 -9.18
N ILE A 384 -20.35 -6.79 -8.60
CA ILE A 384 -20.44 -8.06 -9.32
C ILE A 384 -21.65 -8.84 -8.76
N ASP A 385 -22.48 -9.33 -9.66
CA ASP A 385 -23.62 -10.17 -9.38
C ASP A 385 -23.65 -11.34 -10.38
N ASP A 386 -23.64 -12.57 -9.88
CA ASP A 386 -23.58 -13.81 -10.67
C ASP A 386 -22.47 -13.80 -11.75
N GLY A 387 -21.28 -13.33 -11.37
CA GLY A 387 -20.11 -13.24 -12.23
C GLY A 387 -20.12 -12.11 -13.27
N GLN A 388 -21.16 -11.28 -13.28
CA GLN A 388 -21.27 -10.16 -14.19
C GLN A 388 -20.98 -8.84 -13.47
N ILE A 389 -20.23 -7.96 -14.12
CA ILE A 389 -20.09 -6.58 -13.64
C ILE A 389 -21.44 -5.89 -13.81
N VAL A 390 -21.98 -5.38 -12.69
CA VAL A 390 -23.27 -4.72 -12.66
C VAL A 390 -23.08 -3.23 -12.38
N VAL A 391 -23.95 -2.42 -12.97
CA VAL A 391 -24.03 -0.98 -12.71
C VAL A 391 -25.42 -0.72 -12.17
N TYR A 392 -25.53 -0.64 -10.85
CA TYR A 392 -26.78 -0.22 -10.22
C TYR A 392 -26.81 1.31 -10.08
N GLU A 393 -28.00 1.89 -10.25
CA GLU A 393 -28.25 3.29 -9.93
C GLU A 393 -28.35 3.46 -8.41
N GLU A 394 -27.19 3.43 -7.76
CA GLU A 394 -27.10 3.69 -6.33
C GLU A 394 -26.77 5.17 -6.11
N ASN A 395 -27.31 5.76 -5.05
CA ASN A 395 -27.16 7.18 -4.74
C ASN A 395 -25.76 7.49 -4.16
N PHE A 396 -24.75 7.49 -5.01
CA PHE A 396 -23.40 7.89 -4.67
C PHE A 396 -22.95 9.11 -5.46
N ALA A 397 -22.10 9.94 -4.84
CA ALA A 397 -21.45 11.03 -5.53
C ALA A 397 -20.62 10.52 -6.72
N SER A 398 -20.71 11.17 -7.87
CA SER A 398 -19.98 10.76 -9.09
C SER A 398 -18.45 10.64 -8.86
N SER A 399 -17.88 11.51 -8.01
CA SER A 399 -16.46 11.45 -7.64
C SER A 399 -16.10 10.20 -6.86
N LEU A 400 -17.03 9.62 -6.09
CA LEU A 400 -16.80 8.35 -5.42
C LEU A 400 -16.71 7.21 -6.44
N ILE A 401 -17.48 7.25 -7.50
CA ILE A 401 -17.53 6.19 -8.52
C ILE A 401 -16.36 6.32 -9.51
N SER A 402 -16.17 7.53 -10.06
CA SER A 402 -15.27 7.75 -11.22
C SER A 402 -13.84 8.14 -10.86
N ALA A 403 -13.58 8.61 -9.64
CA ALA A 403 -12.22 8.95 -9.23
C ALA A 403 -11.50 7.75 -8.61
N ARG A 404 -10.17 7.73 -8.79
CA ARG A 404 -9.31 6.74 -8.12
C ARG A 404 -9.16 7.07 -6.64
N HIS A 405 -9.52 6.11 -5.80
CA HIS A 405 -9.42 6.16 -4.35
C HIS A 405 -8.82 4.87 -3.80
N PRO A 406 -8.28 4.85 -2.56
CA PRO A 406 -8.16 3.60 -1.83
C PRO A 406 -9.52 2.91 -1.74
N ARG A 407 -9.55 1.59 -1.91
CA ARG A 407 -10.80 0.81 -1.96
C ARG A 407 -10.71 -0.41 -1.06
N SER A 408 -11.82 -0.74 -0.46
CA SER A 408 -12.04 -2.02 0.20
C SER A 408 -13.22 -2.72 -0.43
N ALA A 409 -13.14 -4.04 -0.56
CA ALA A 409 -14.22 -4.86 -1.09
C ALA A 409 -14.32 -6.18 -0.36
N VAL A 410 -15.52 -6.75 -0.37
CA VAL A 410 -15.81 -8.11 0.06
C VAL A 410 -16.59 -8.83 -1.03
N GLY A 411 -16.38 -10.13 -1.17
CA GLY A 411 -17.10 -10.92 -2.16
C GLY A 411 -16.98 -12.42 -1.94
N LEU A 412 -17.51 -13.16 -2.89
CA LEU A 412 -17.40 -14.62 -2.99
C LEU A 412 -16.80 -15.01 -4.34
N ASN A 413 -15.91 -15.98 -4.34
CA ASN A 413 -15.47 -16.63 -5.57
C ASN A 413 -16.39 -17.79 -5.96
N ALA A 414 -16.18 -18.36 -7.15
CA ALA A 414 -16.97 -19.47 -7.66
C ALA A 414 -16.89 -20.77 -6.81
N GLN A 415 -15.91 -20.86 -5.91
CA GLN A 415 -15.73 -21.98 -4.97
C GLN A 415 -16.44 -21.73 -3.62
N GLY A 416 -17.14 -20.59 -3.47
CA GLY A 416 -17.81 -20.21 -2.23
C GLY A 416 -16.87 -19.69 -1.14
N SER A 417 -15.60 -19.44 -1.46
CA SER A 417 -14.69 -18.80 -0.49
C SER A 417 -14.96 -17.32 -0.40
N TRP A 418 -14.93 -16.79 0.83
CA TRP A 418 -14.96 -15.37 1.07
C TRP A 418 -13.66 -14.69 0.59
N VAL A 419 -13.80 -13.51 0.06
CA VAL A 419 -12.67 -12.71 -0.41
C VAL A 419 -12.74 -11.32 0.20
N PHE A 420 -11.65 -10.87 0.83
CA PHE A 420 -11.44 -9.49 1.22
C PHE A 420 -10.38 -8.88 0.29
N MET A 421 -10.60 -7.67 -0.18
CA MET A 421 -9.63 -6.95 -1.00
C MET A 421 -9.46 -5.52 -0.52
N ALA A 422 -8.20 -5.10 -0.38
CA ALA A 422 -7.82 -3.71 -0.16
C ALA A 422 -6.93 -3.23 -1.31
N VAL A 423 -7.29 -2.12 -1.93
CA VAL A 423 -6.51 -1.40 -2.94
C VAL A 423 -6.00 -0.12 -2.31
N ASP A 424 -4.70 0.06 -2.21
CA ASP A 424 -4.12 1.31 -1.74
C ASP A 424 -4.35 2.45 -2.73
N GLY A 425 -4.20 3.68 -2.28
CA GLY A 425 -4.37 4.83 -3.15
C GLY A 425 -3.86 6.12 -2.55
N ARG A 426 -4.01 7.23 -3.29
CA ARG A 426 -3.55 8.56 -2.88
C ARG A 426 -2.05 8.65 -2.60
N ASN A 427 -1.29 7.73 -3.16
CA ASN A 427 0.16 7.68 -3.05
C ASN A 427 0.76 7.31 -4.40
N GLY A 428 1.14 8.31 -5.19
CA GLY A 428 1.66 8.10 -6.55
C GLY A 428 3.02 7.42 -6.63
N MET A 429 3.73 7.24 -5.50
CA MET A 429 4.93 6.39 -5.44
C MET A 429 4.59 4.91 -5.30
N HIS A 430 3.43 4.59 -4.70
CA HIS A 430 3.05 3.24 -4.35
C HIS A 430 1.77 2.80 -5.07
N SER A 431 0.67 3.54 -4.90
CA SER A 431 -0.62 3.23 -5.51
C SER A 431 -1.47 4.48 -5.70
N SER A 432 -1.99 4.65 -6.91
CA SER A 432 -2.91 5.75 -7.23
C SER A 432 -4.36 5.45 -6.83
N GLY A 433 -4.67 4.20 -6.51
CA GLY A 433 -6.02 3.72 -6.22
C GLY A 433 -6.73 3.15 -7.43
N ALA A 434 -8.02 2.92 -7.26
CA ALA A 434 -8.90 2.42 -8.32
C ALA A 434 -10.22 3.20 -8.37
N THR A 435 -10.80 3.35 -9.57
CA THR A 435 -12.22 3.67 -9.75
C THR A 435 -13.07 2.44 -9.40
N ILE A 436 -14.38 2.58 -9.31
CA ILE A 436 -15.26 1.41 -9.09
C ILE A 436 -15.19 0.45 -10.29
N SER A 437 -15.14 0.96 -11.54
CA SER A 437 -15.00 0.12 -12.74
C SER A 437 -13.69 -0.69 -12.71
N GLU A 438 -12.56 -0.03 -12.43
CA GLU A 438 -11.27 -0.72 -12.34
C GLU A 438 -11.24 -1.77 -11.22
N LEU A 439 -11.88 -1.48 -10.07
CA LEU A 439 -12.00 -2.44 -8.98
C LEU A 439 -12.86 -3.64 -9.39
N SER A 440 -13.98 -3.41 -10.09
CA SER A 440 -14.85 -4.49 -10.61
C SER A 440 -14.10 -5.38 -11.59
N GLU A 441 -13.32 -4.79 -12.51
CA GLU A 441 -12.48 -5.53 -13.46
C GLU A 441 -11.42 -6.38 -12.75
N ILE A 442 -10.74 -5.82 -11.74
CA ILE A 442 -9.75 -6.56 -10.94
C ILE A 442 -10.42 -7.75 -10.26
N LEU A 443 -11.55 -7.54 -9.56
CA LEU A 443 -12.26 -8.59 -8.82
C LEU A 443 -12.78 -9.70 -9.73
N THR A 444 -13.35 -9.33 -10.90
CA THR A 444 -13.77 -10.30 -11.92
C THR A 444 -12.58 -11.09 -12.45
N GLY A 445 -11.45 -10.42 -12.72
CA GLY A 445 -10.21 -11.07 -13.15
C GLY A 445 -9.62 -12.02 -12.10
N GLN A 446 -9.95 -11.82 -10.81
CA GLN A 446 -9.60 -12.73 -9.70
C GLN A 446 -10.66 -13.83 -9.45
N GLY A 447 -11.69 -13.92 -10.29
CA GLY A 447 -12.68 -15.00 -10.26
C GLY A 447 -13.80 -14.82 -9.23
N LEU A 448 -14.09 -13.59 -8.81
CA LEU A 448 -15.24 -13.33 -7.96
C LEU A 448 -16.53 -13.38 -8.77
N VAL A 449 -17.54 -14.00 -8.17
CA VAL A 449 -18.92 -14.10 -8.72
C VAL A 449 -19.87 -13.13 -8.03
N TYR A 450 -19.54 -12.69 -6.81
CA TYR A 450 -20.25 -11.63 -6.07
C TYR A 450 -19.25 -10.67 -5.46
N ALA A 451 -19.49 -9.35 -5.54
CA ALA A 451 -18.64 -8.37 -4.90
C ALA A 451 -19.37 -7.08 -4.53
N LEU A 452 -19.13 -6.63 -3.30
CA LEU A 452 -19.64 -5.40 -2.72
C LEU A 452 -18.46 -4.48 -2.37
N ASN A 453 -18.51 -3.21 -2.82
CA ASN A 453 -17.57 -2.19 -2.36
C ASN A 453 -17.91 -1.80 -0.91
N LEU A 454 -16.89 -1.63 -0.10
CA LEU A 454 -16.97 -1.19 1.30
C LEU A 454 -16.57 0.29 1.42
N ASP A 455 -16.52 0.81 2.66
CA ASP A 455 -15.96 2.14 2.89
C ASP A 455 -14.49 2.17 2.46
N GLY A 456 -14.11 3.25 1.80
CA GLY A 456 -12.80 3.41 1.18
C GLY A 456 -12.01 4.59 1.73
N GLY A 457 -11.09 5.09 0.93
CA GLY A 457 -10.26 6.24 1.30
C GLY A 457 -9.38 5.95 2.51
N GLY A 458 -9.42 6.82 3.52
CA GLY A 458 -8.63 6.65 4.74
C GLY A 458 -9.06 5.49 5.62
N SER A 459 -10.26 4.91 5.40
CA SER A 459 -10.74 3.73 6.12
C SER A 459 -10.19 2.42 5.56
N THR A 460 -9.67 2.43 4.32
CA THR A 460 -9.14 1.23 3.67
C THR A 460 -7.98 0.65 4.48
N GLU A 461 -8.21 -0.52 5.07
CA GLU A 461 -7.20 -1.21 5.86
C GLU A 461 -7.52 -2.70 5.97
N ILE A 462 -6.49 -3.55 5.88
CA ILE A 462 -6.60 -5.00 6.05
C ILE A 462 -5.47 -5.52 6.96
N ILE A 463 -5.86 -6.29 7.97
CA ILE A 463 -4.96 -6.97 8.91
C ILE A 463 -5.08 -8.47 8.70
N ILE A 464 -3.96 -9.16 8.61
CA ILE A 464 -3.90 -10.61 8.45
C ILE A 464 -2.82 -11.14 9.39
N ASP A 465 -3.19 -12.04 10.29
CA ASP A 465 -2.32 -12.64 11.30
C ASP A 465 -1.49 -11.60 12.07
N GLY A 466 -2.17 -10.52 12.51
CA GLY A 466 -1.57 -9.43 13.30
C GLY A 466 -0.72 -8.42 12.52
N LYS A 467 -0.58 -8.57 11.20
CA LYS A 467 0.18 -7.66 10.34
C LYS A 467 -0.75 -6.87 9.42
N ILE A 468 -0.54 -5.55 9.33
CA ILE A 468 -1.21 -4.69 8.35
C ILE A 468 -0.55 -4.91 6.98
N TYR A 469 -1.37 -5.19 5.95
CA TYR A 469 -0.90 -5.55 4.61
C TYR A 469 -1.03 -4.42 3.58
N ASN A 470 -1.47 -3.24 4.00
CA ASN A 470 -1.62 -2.08 3.12
C ASN A 470 -1.15 -0.79 3.81
N ILE A 471 -1.08 0.33 3.09
CA ILE A 471 -0.72 1.64 3.63
C ILE A 471 -1.99 2.47 3.81
N PRO A 472 -2.46 2.71 5.06
CA PRO A 472 -3.56 3.64 5.30
C PRO A 472 -3.28 5.03 4.70
N SER A 473 -4.15 5.49 3.79
CA SER A 473 -3.89 6.70 3.00
C SER A 473 -3.82 8.00 3.82
N ASP A 474 -4.40 8.01 5.02
CA ASP A 474 -4.29 9.13 5.95
C ASP A 474 -2.90 9.19 6.61
N GLY A 475 -2.09 8.12 6.43
CA GLY A 475 -0.79 7.95 7.05
C GLY A 475 -0.87 7.44 8.50
N TYR A 476 -2.04 7.07 8.96
CA TYR A 476 -2.33 6.43 10.24
C TYR A 476 -3.64 5.64 10.11
N GLU A 477 -3.87 4.67 10.99
CA GLU A 477 -5.13 3.94 11.06
C GLU A 477 -6.28 4.87 11.39
N ARG A 478 -7.27 4.96 10.49
CA ARG A 478 -8.50 5.71 10.76
C ARG A 478 -9.35 4.94 11.75
N ARG A 479 -9.95 5.65 12.71
CA ARG A 479 -10.98 5.07 13.55
C ARG A 479 -12.24 4.82 12.74
N ILE A 480 -12.73 3.59 12.77
CA ILE A 480 -13.91 3.10 12.06
C ILE A 480 -14.94 2.56 13.05
N SER A 481 -16.16 2.38 12.60
CA SER A 481 -17.27 1.90 13.41
C SER A 481 -17.22 0.38 13.62
N TYR A 482 -16.95 -0.38 12.55
CA TYR A 482 -16.91 -1.84 12.58
C TYR A 482 -16.09 -2.38 11.38
N ALA A 483 -15.77 -3.65 11.45
CA ALA A 483 -14.99 -4.37 10.45
C ALA A 483 -15.70 -5.69 10.08
N LEU A 484 -15.20 -6.36 9.04
CA LEU A 484 -15.44 -7.77 8.78
C LEU A 484 -14.25 -8.58 9.27
N GLY A 485 -14.47 -9.60 10.04
CA GLY A 485 -13.45 -10.47 10.61
C GLY A 485 -13.55 -11.92 10.13
N ALA A 486 -12.40 -12.56 9.88
CA ALA A 486 -12.28 -14.01 9.68
C ALA A 486 -12.11 -14.67 11.06
N VAL A 487 -13.19 -15.24 11.57
CA VAL A 487 -13.29 -15.88 12.88
C VAL A 487 -13.02 -17.38 12.71
N PRO A 488 -12.06 -17.99 13.45
CA PRO A 488 -11.86 -19.43 13.42
C PRO A 488 -13.12 -20.22 13.76
N ARG A 489 -13.36 -21.34 13.09
CA ARG A 489 -14.45 -22.27 13.37
C ARG A 489 -14.11 -23.20 14.53
#